data_8054a6037eb908e0b07983359f2828dc
#
_entry.id   8054a6037eb908e0b07983359f2828dc
#
_cell.length_a   1.000
_cell.length_b   1.000
_cell.length_c   1.000
_cell.angle_alpha   90.00
_cell.angle_beta   90.00
_cell.angle_gamma   90.00
#
_symmetry.space_group_name_H-M   'P 1'
#
loop_
_entity.id
_entity.type
_entity.pdbx_description
1 polymer ?
#
loop_
_entity_poly.entity_id
_entity_poly.type
_entity_poly.pdbx_seq_one_letter_code
_entity_poly.pdbx_strand_id
1 'polypeptide(L)'
;MKAQVSLTVNEAKWIIAKGLKELPLVKKALKEGKILLKGGTTVSAVSEELVHIPLGISGRVSPRGTKCSKFDLDAPHCILVDKGVIWDIDEEKKFEASALSMREEDVFITGANIFDVFGNAAMMAGVPFGNFPGKIIPAINSEGVKI
;
A
#
# COMPACT_ATOMS: atom_id res chain seq x y z
N MET A 1 -11.58 12.65 -26.73
CA MET A 1 -11.36 11.25 -27.14
C MET A 1 -11.85 10.36 -26.00
N LYS A 2 -12.59 9.27 -26.28
CA LYS A 2 -13.00 8.28 -25.28
C LYS A 2 -12.37 6.95 -25.67
N ALA A 3 -11.82 6.21 -24.69
CA ALA A 3 -11.28 4.88 -24.87
C ALA A 3 -11.95 3.93 -23.87
N GLN A 4 -12.18 2.70 -24.28
CA GLN A 4 -12.69 1.63 -23.44
C GLN A 4 -11.74 0.44 -23.57
N VAL A 5 -11.40 -0.17 -22.45
CA VAL A 5 -10.55 -1.36 -22.39
C VAL A 5 -11.13 -2.36 -21.40
N SER A 6 -11.04 -3.65 -21.72
CA SER A 6 -11.35 -4.74 -20.79
C SER A 6 -10.06 -5.34 -20.30
N LEU A 7 -9.91 -5.45 -18.98
CA LEU A 7 -8.70 -5.92 -18.31
C LEU A 7 -9.04 -7.05 -17.36
N THR A 8 -8.14 -8.00 -17.25
CA THR A 8 -8.14 -8.94 -16.12
C THR A 8 -7.74 -8.20 -14.85
N VAL A 9 -8.07 -8.80 -13.68
CA VAL A 9 -7.70 -8.23 -12.38
C VAL A 9 -6.18 -8.03 -12.26
N ASN A 10 -5.39 -8.93 -12.82
CA ASN A 10 -3.92 -8.82 -12.76
C ASN A 10 -3.40 -7.70 -13.67
N GLU A 11 -3.88 -7.59 -14.89
CA GLU A 11 -3.54 -6.50 -15.80
C GLU A 11 -3.89 -5.14 -15.20
N ALA A 12 -5.08 -5.02 -14.56
CA ALA A 12 -5.47 -3.80 -13.88
C ALA A 12 -4.50 -3.40 -12.74
N LYS A 13 -4.03 -4.37 -11.94
CA LYS A 13 -3.03 -4.11 -10.89
C LYS A 13 -1.70 -3.61 -11.45
N TRP A 14 -1.23 -4.20 -12.55
CA TRP A 14 -0.01 -3.77 -13.20
C TRP A 14 -0.12 -2.36 -13.81
N ILE A 15 -1.28 -2.02 -14.38
CA ILE A 15 -1.53 -0.66 -14.87
C ILE A 15 -1.51 0.34 -13.71
N ILE A 16 -2.15 0.00 -12.57
CA ILE A 16 -2.10 0.83 -11.36
C ILE A 16 -0.64 1.01 -10.89
N ALA A 17 0.13 -0.08 -10.82
CA ALA A 17 1.52 -0.04 -10.39
C ALA A 17 2.38 0.86 -11.29
N LYS A 18 2.26 0.71 -12.61
CA LYS A 18 2.96 1.55 -13.60
C LYS A 18 2.54 3.02 -13.49
N GLY A 19 1.25 3.28 -13.38
CA GLY A 19 0.74 4.65 -13.23
C GLY A 19 1.24 5.31 -11.94
N LEU A 20 1.29 4.55 -10.84
CA LEU A 20 1.74 5.03 -9.54
C LEU A 20 3.25 5.36 -9.56
N LYS A 21 4.07 4.53 -10.21
CA LYS A 21 5.51 4.77 -10.42
C LYS A 21 5.78 6.07 -11.17
N GLU A 22 4.89 6.46 -12.09
CA GLU A 22 5.05 7.67 -12.89
C GLU A 22 4.65 8.97 -12.15
N LEU A 23 3.96 8.87 -11.01
CA LEU A 23 3.58 10.04 -10.22
C LEU A 23 4.83 10.79 -9.72
N PRO A 24 4.91 12.13 -9.94
CA PRO A 24 6.05 12.93 -9.49
C PRO A 24 6.33 12.79 -7.99
N LEU A 25 5.27 12.74 -7.17
CA LEU A 25 5.40 12.58 -5.72
C LEU A 25 6.03 11.23 -5.33
N VAL A 26 5.67 10.13 -6.02
CA VAL A 26 6.25 8.80 -5.75
C VAL A 26 7.70 8.75 -6.20
N LYS A 27 8.03 9.32 -7.38
CA LYS A 27 9.40 9.42 -7.86
C LYS A 27 10.29 10.22 -6.91
N LYS A 28 9.76 11.31 -6.35
CA LYS A 28 10.46 12.14 -5.36
C LYS A 28 10.66 11.37 -4.07
N ALA A 29 9.60 10.80 -3.49
CA ALA A 29 9.67 10.06 -2.24
C ALA A 29 10.61 8.84 -2.31
N LEU A 30 10.68 8.17 -3.46
CA LEU A 30 11.59 7.04 -3.69
C LEU A 30 13.08 7.44 -3.58
N LYS A 31 13.42 8.68 -3.95
CA LYS A 31 14.81 9.17 -3.97
C LYS A 31 15.18 9.95 -2.70
N GLU A 32 14.29 10.76 -2.19
CA GLU A 32 14.58 11.81 -1.21
C GLU A 32 13.81 11.64 0.11
N GLY A 33 12.70 10.89 0.08
CA GLY A 33 11.80 10.67 1.21
C GLY A 33 11.63 9.20 1.56
N LYS A 34 10.45 8.89 2.09
CA LYS A 34 10.06 7.53 2.47
C LYS A 34 8.81 7.09 1.74
N ILE A 35 8.76 5.81 1.40
CA ILE A 35 7.55 5.14 0.92
C ILE A 35 7.27 3.96 1.85
N LEU A 36 6.13 4.01 2.52
CA LEU A 36 5.63 2.91 3.34
C LEU A 36 4.65 2.09 2.49
N LEU A 37 4.92 0.79 2.32
CA LEU A 37 4.05 -0.12 1.59
C LEU A 37 3.48 -1.18 2.54
N LYS A 38 2.15 -1.25 2.61
CA LYS A 38 1.43 -2.24 3.41
C LYS A 38 0.81 -3.31 2.52
N GLY A 39 1.21 -4.56 2.71
CA GLY A 39 0.87 -5.69 1.87
C GLY A 39 -0.60 -5.85 1.50
N GLY A 40 -0.80 -6.21 0.27
CA GLY A 40 -2.07 -6.46 -0.40
C GLY A 40 -1.79 -6.77 -1.86
N THR A 41 -2.71 -7.45 -2.55
CA THR A 41 -2.44 -7.96 -3.91
C THR A 41 -2.08 -6.86 -4.93
N THR A 42 -2.65 -5.67 -4.80
CA THR A 42 -2.33 -4.53 -5.66
C THR A 42 -1.04 -3.86 -5.21
N VAL A 43 -0.85 -3.72 -3.88
CA VAL A 43 0.37 -3.12 -3.33
C VAL A 43 1.60 -4.00 -3.60
N SER A 44 1.45 -5.33 -3.65
CA SER A 44 2.52 -6.23 -4.07
C SER A 44 2.97 -5.92 -5.52
N ALA A 45 2.02 -5.75 -6.45
CA ALA A 45 2.36 -5.35 -7.82
C ALA A 45 3.06 -3.98 -7.87
N VAL A 46 2.64 -3.04 -7.01
CA VAL A 46 3.32 -1.73 -6.88
C VAL A 46 4.74 -1.89 -6.34
N SER A 47 4.92 -2.69 -5.30
CA SER A 47 6.23 -2.97 -4.71
C SER A 47 7.18 -3.63 -5.71
N GLU A 48 6.68 -4.63 -6.46
CA GLU A 48 7.45 -5.27 -7.53
C GLU A 48 7.87 -4.27 -8.63
N GLU A 49 6.97 -3.36 -9.02
CA GLU A 49 7.27 -2.34 -10.03
C GLU A 49 8.25 -1.26 -9.52
N LEU A 50 8.17 -0.89 -8.23
CA LEU A 50 9.01 0.17 -7.65
C LEU A 50 10.39 -0.33 -7.21
N VAL A 51 10.44 -1.49 -6.55
CA VAL A 51 11.63 -1.97 -5.81
C VAL A 51 11.95 -3.44 -6.03
N HIS A 52 11.21 -4.13 -6.92
CA HIS A 52 11.41 -5.54 -7.28
C HIS A 52 11.25 -6.54 -6.12
N ILE A 53 10.42 -6.21 -5.13
CA ILE A 53 10.12 -7.08 -3.98
C ILE A 53 8.63 -7.37 -3.97
N PRO A 54 8.19 -8.65 -4.04
CA PRO A 54 6.81 -9.03 -3.79
C PRO A 54 6.47 -8.88 -2.31
N LEU A 55 5.20 -8.59 -2.00
CA LEU A 55 4.73 -8.48 -0.62
C LEU A 55 3.81 -9.64 -0.25
N GLY A 56 3.92 -10.09 0.99
CA GLY A 56 3.00 -11.03 1.62
C GLY A 56 1.58 -10.46 1.68
N ILE A 57 0.58 -11.34 1.60
CA ILE A 57 -0.83 -10.98 1.53
C ILE A 57 -1.58 -11.63 2.68
N SER A 58 -2.17 -10.82 3.58
CA SER A 58 -3.00 -11.32 4.70
C SER A 58 -4.31 -11.95 4.22
N GLY A 59 -4.86 -11.47 3.12
CA GLY A 59 -6.11 -11.94 2.56
C GLY A 59 -6.55 -11.15 1.35
N ARG A 60 -7.65 -11.59 0.75
CA ARG A 60 -8.24 -10.94 -0.43
C ARG A 60 -9.76 -10.99 -0.38
N VAL A 61 -10.40 -9.98 -0.90
CA VAL A 61 -11.83 -9.99 -1.20
C VAL A 61 -12.01 -10.32 -2.68
N SER A 62 -12.95 -11.18 -2.99
CA SER A 62 -13.30 -11.57 -4.36
C SER A 62 -14.82 -11.63 -4.50
N PRO A 63 -15.38 -11.69 -5.72
CA PRO A 63 -16.83 -11.89 -5.91
C PRO A 63 -17.40 -13.16 -5.22
N ARG A 64 -16.53 -14.11 -4.87
CA ARG A 64 -16.89 -15.32 -4.15
C ARG A 64 -16.73 -15.22 -2.64
N GLY A 65 -16.47 -14.04 -2.10
CA GLY A 65 -16.25 -13.76 -0.67
C GLY A 65 -14.80 -13.49 -0.30
N THR A 66 -14.57 -13.39 0.99
CA THR A 66 -13.27 -13.12 1.59
C THR A 66 -12.47 -14.41 1.77
N LYS A 67 -11.20 -14.37 1.41
CA LYS A 67 -10.24 -15.45 1.67
C LYS A 67 -9.09 -14.92 2.50
N CYS A 68 -8.78 -15.61 3.58
CA CYS A 68 -7.55 -15.44 4.32
C CYS A 68 -6.41 -16.12 3.55
N SER A 69 -5.26 -15.48 3.43
CA SER A 69 -4.04 -16.11 2.95
C SER A 69 -3.41 -16.91 4.07
N LYS A 70 -2.89 -18.10 3.75
CA LYS A 70 -1.89 -18.71 4.63
C LYS A 70 -0.60 -17.92 4.45
N PHE A 71 0.03 -17.55 5.55
CA PHE A 71 1.35 -16.91 5.55
C PHE A 71 2.41 -17.97 5.16
N ASP A 72 2.55 -18.22 3.86
CA ASP A 72 3.44 -19.26 3.32
C ASP A 72 4.50 -18.68 2.37
N LEU A 73 4.68 -17.37 2.37
CA LEU A 73 5.67 -16.72 1.52
C LEU A 73 6.77 -16.12 2.40
N ASP A 74 8.02 -16.43 2.06
CA ASP A 74 9.24 -15.76 2.57
C ASP A 74 9.31 -14.27 2.13
N ALA A 75 8.15 -13.62 1.98
CA ALA A 75 8.01 -12.25 1.51
C ALA A 75 7.49 -11.38 2.66
N PRO A 76 8.08 -10.20 2.90
CA PRO A 76 7.62 -9.28 3.92
C PRO A 76 6.20 -8.81 3.62
N HIS A 77 5.37 -8.64 4.66
CA HIS A 77 4.02 -8.09 4.52
C HIS A 77 4.05 -6.56 4.42
N CYS A 78 4.98 -5.93 5.10
CA CYS A 78 5.16 -4.48 5.09
C CYS A 78 6.64 -4.12 4.89
N ILE A 79 6.90 -3.15 4.03
CA ILE A 79 8.25 -2.60 3.84
C ILE A 79 8.24 -1.08 3.93
N LEU A 80 9.35 -0.54 4.40
CA LEU A 80 9.69 0.87 4.28
C LEU A 80 10.82 1.02 3.26
N VAL A 81 10.62 1.88 2.28
CA VAL A 81 11.69 2.35 1.40
C VAL A 81 12.09 3.74 1.88
N ASP A 82 13.28 3.89 2.42
CA ASP A 82 13.83 5.15 2.89
C ASP A 82 15.01 5.54 1.98
N LYS A 83 14.79 6.55 1.12
CA LYS A 83 15.78 7.02 0.14
C LYS A 83 16.40 5.88 -0.68
N GLY A 84 15.55 4.97 -1.13
CA GLY A 84 15.97 3.78 -1.91
C GLY A 84 16.48 2.60 -1.09
N VAL A 85 16.69 2.75 0.22
CA VAL A 85 17.05 1.62 1.12
C VAL A 85 15.78 0.94 1.61
N ILE A 86 15.74 -0.40 1.51
CA ILE A 86 14.54 -1.18 1.82
C ILE A 86 14.70 -1.84 3.19
N TRP A 87 13.67 -1.69 4.03
CA TRP A 87 13.59 -2.26 5.36
C TRP A 87 12.35 -3.12 5.49
N ASP A 88 12.52 -4.36 5.95
CA ASP A 88 11.42 -5.20 6.42
C ASP A 88 10.93 -4.67 7.78
N ILE A 89 9.64 -4.39 7.85
CA ILE A 89 9.00 -3.79 9.01
C ILE A 89 7.76 -4.57 9.48
N ASP A 90 7.73 -5.87 9.26
CA ASP A 90 6.60 -6.74 9.60
C ASP A 90 6.29 -6.78 11.11
N GLU A 91 7.25 -6.46 11.95
CA GLU A 91 7.01 -6.31 13.38
C GLU A 91 6.15 -5.07 13.66
N GLU A 92 5.08 -5.22 14.46
CA GLU A 92 4.12 -4.14 14.76
C GLU A 92 4.82 -2.87 15.25
N LYS A 93 5.79 -2.99 16.15
CA LYS A 93 6.55 -1.84 16.68
C LYS A 93 7.40 -1.15 15.61
N LYS A 94 8.00 -1.91 14.70
CA LYS A 94 8.81 -1.35 13.61
C LYS A 94 7.94 -0.59 12.62
N PHE A 95 6.81 -1.16 12.26
CA PHE A 95 5.87 -0.49 11.36
C PHE A 95 5.32 0.79 12.01
N GLU A 96 4.86 0.73 13.26
CA GLU A 96 4.33 1.88 13.98
C GLU A 96 5.38 3.01 14.07
N ALA A 97 6.61 2.68 14.45
CA ALA A 97 7.70 3.63 14.47
C ALA A 97 8.01 4.22 13.08
N SER A 98 8.01 3.38 12.03
CA SER A 98 8.22 3.82 10.66
C SER A 98 7.13 4.79 10.22
N ALA A 99 5.87 4.44 10.45
CA ALA A 99 4.74 5.28 10.09
C ALA A 99 4.76 6.63 10.82
N LEU A 100 5.01 6.63 12.13
CA LEU A 100 5.09 7.86 12.94
C LEU A 100 6.31 8.74 12.59
N SER A 101 7.31 8.18 11.91
CA SER A 101 8.47 8.94 11.43
C SER A 101 8.23 9.64 10.09
N MET A 102 7.09 9.41 9.43
CA MET A 102 6.76 9.98 8.12
C MET A 102 6.34 11.45 8.23
N ARG A 103 6.55 12.21 7.15
CA ARG A 103 6.24 13.65 7.04
C ARG A 103 5.53 13.92 5.71
N GLU A 104 5.21 15.17 5.45
CA GLU A 104 4.41 15.62 4.30
C GLU A 104 5.02 15.28 2.91
N GLU A 105 6.31 15.07 2.83
CA GLU A 105 7.02 14.64 1.63
C GLU A 105 6.99 13.14 1.37
N ASP A 106 6.53 12.37 2.36
CA ASP A 106 6.50 10.91 2.30
C ASP A 106 5.17 10.38 1.75
N VAL A 107 5.17 9.11 1.35
CA VAL A 107 4.02 8.45 0.74
C VAL A 107 3.70 7.15 1.45
N PHE A 108 2.44 6.98 1.85
CA PHE A 108 1.92 5.70 2.33
C PHE A 108 1.06 5.03 1.26
N ILE A 109 1.44 3.84 0.82
CA ILE A 109 0.73 3.05 -0.19
C ILE A 109 0.05 1.87 0.48
N THR A 110 -1.27 1.85 0.40
CA THR A 110 -2.11 0.79 0.95
C THR A 110 -3.27 0.45 0.02
N GLY A 111 -3.84 -0.74 0.17
CA GLY A 111 -5.02 -1.13 -0.59
C GLY A 111 -6.30 -0.56 0.03
N ALA A 112 -7.30 -0.27 -0.81
CA ALA A 112 -8.67 0.00 -0.39
C ALA A 112 -9.58 -1.19 -0.73
N ASN A 113 -10.64 -1.39 0.06
CA ASN A 113 -11.66 -2.40 -0.20
C ASN A 113 -12.88 -1.81 -0.92
N ILE A 114 -13.13 -0.52 -0.72
CA ILE A 114 -14.27 0.22 -1.26
C ILE A 114 -13.76 1.56 -1.76
N PHE A 115 -14.30 2.03 -2.87
CA PHE A 115 -14.11 3.40 -3.36
C PHE A 115 -15.41 3.86 -4.05
N ASP A 116 -15.62 5.16 -4.07
CA ASP A 116 -16.76 5.78 -4.70
C ASP A 116 -16.39 6.67 -5.91
N VAL A 117 -17.40 7.21 -6.56
CA VAL A 117 -17.22 8.08 -7.74
C VAL A 117 -16.65 9.47 -7.40
N PHE A 118 -16.62 9.83 -6.13
CA PHE A 118 -16.11 11.12 -5.65
C PHE A 118 -14.63 11.06 -5.24
N GLY A 119 -14.00 9.86 -5.33
CA GLY A 119 -12.61 9.66 -4.97
C GLY A 119 -12.39 9.29 -3.50
N ASN A 120 -13.45 9.00 -2.75
CA ASN A 120 -13.28 8.47 -1.40
C ASN A 120 -12.92 6.99 -1.43
N ALA A 121 -12.02 6.58 -0.56
CA ALA A 121 -11.60 5.20 -0.41
C ALA A 121 -11.71 4.76 1.05
N ALA A 122 -12.11 3.51 1.27
CA ALA A 122 -12.23 2.94 2.60
C ALA A 122 -11.58 1.57 2.70
N MET A 123 -11.02 1.30 3.87
CA MET A 123 -10.43 0.01 4.22
C MET A 123 -11.33 -0.71 5.22
N MET A 124 -11.58 -1.99 4.99
CA MET A 124 -12.30 -2.84 5.93
C MET A 124 -11.40 -3.18 7.13
N ALA A 125 -11.90 -2.93 8.32
CA ALA A 125 -11.27 -3.30 9.58
C ALA A 125 -12.19 -4.22 10.37
N GLY A 126 -11.68 -5.40 10.76
CA GLY A 126 -12.46 -6.45 11.44
C GLY A 126 -12.17 -6.61 12.93
N VAL A 127 -11.47 -5.65 13.54
CA VAL A 127 -11.05 -5.70 14.95
C VAL A 127 -11.33 -4.38 15.64
N PRO A 128 -11.47 -4.36 16.98
CA PRO A 128 -11.68 -3.13 17.74
C PRO A 128 -10.64 -2.06 17.40
N PHE A 129 -11.09 -0.81 17.29
CA PHE A 129 -10.27 0.36 16.91
C PHE A 129 -9.58 0.27 15.54
N GLY A 130 -9.98 -0.67 14.65
CA GLY A 130 -9.39 -0.85 13.34
C GLY A 130 -7.97 -1.41 13.37
N ASN A 131 -7.50 -1.89 14.54
CA ASN A 131 -6.12 -2.33 14.73
C ASN A 131 -5.11 -1.31 14.19
N PHE A 132 -4.16 -1.77 13.44
CA PHE A 132 -3.06 -1.04 12.85
C PHE A 132 -3.48 0.13 11.94
N PRO A 133 -4.35 -0.05 10.92
CA PRO A 133 -4.82 1.06 10.10
C PRO A 133 -5.59 2.11 10.91
N GLY A 134 -6.35 1.69 11.90
CA GLY A 134 -7.13 2.60 12.73
C GLY A 134 -6.29 3.53 13.60
N LYS A 135 -5.11 3.09 14.00
CA LYS A 135 -4.15 3.91 14.76
C LYS A 135 -3.30 4.80 13.85
N ILE A 136 -2.80 4.24 12.76
CA ILE A 136 -1.75 4.85 11.94
C ILE A 136 -2.32 5.85 10.93
N ILE A 137 -3.41 5.52 10.23
CA ILE A 137 -3.95 6.40 9.18
C ILE A 137 -4.30 7.80 9.71
N PRO A 138 -4.99 7.95 10.86
CA PRO A 138 -5.22 9.28 11.42
C PRO A 138 -3.92 10.02 11.76
N ALA A 139 -2.95 9.33 12.33
CA ALA A 139 -1.68 9.92 12.73
C ALA A 139 -0.87 10.44 11.53
N ILE A 140 -0.65 9.60 10.51
CA ILE A 140 0.10 10.01 9.31
C ILE A 140 -0.65 11.05 8.49
N ASN A 141 -1.97 11.01 8.49
CA ASN A 141 -2.78 12.01 7.80
C ASN A 141 -2.67 13.38 8.47
N SER A 142 -2.57 13.43 9.80
CA SER A 142 -2.34 14.70 10.53
C SER A 142 -0.96 15.31 10.26
N GLU A 143 0.03 14.50 9.90
CA GLU A 143 1.37 14.93 9.49
C GLU A 143 1.45 15.33 8.00
N GLY A 144 0.33 15.26 7.27
CA GLY A 144 0.27 15.62 5.85
C GLY A 144 0.85 14.57 4.90
N VAL A 145 1.15 13.36 5.38
CA VAL A 145 1.63 12.24 4.55
C VAL A 145 0.61 11.94 3.44
N LYS A 146 1.09 11.73 2.24
CA LYS A 146 0.23 11.39 1.09
C LYS A 146 -0.14 9.91 1.13
N ILE A 147 -1.45 9.62 1.16
CA ILE A 147 -1.99 8.25 1.21
C ILE A 147 -2.56 7.91 -0.16
#